data_679073ca64d0074af88a63d36a27153c
#
_entry.id   679073ca64d0074af88a63d36a27153c
#
_cell.length_a   1.000
_cell.length_b   1.000
_cell.length_c   1.000
_cell.angle_alpha   90.00
_cell.angle_beta   90.00
_cell.angle_gamma   90.00
#
_symmetry.space_group_name_H-M   'P 1'
#
loop_
_entity.id
_entity.type
_entity.pdbx_description
1 polymer ?
#
loop_
_entity_poly.entity_id
_entity_poly.type
_entity_poly.pdbx_seq_one_letter_code
_entity_poly.pdbx_strand_id
1 'polypeptide(L)'
;LSTDAETELFMTETGRTSLHNFFEKLEKVAEGKKKLHVLHYGDSQIEGDRMTAYIRQRIQNQFGGNGPGLIPALNVYNTFTFKQSYSPNFVRYTCFGGAKLKSRKYGAMGSAARFTQEIDSALMESKTTVEEAWIEIEPGRSSYSRAREYNNVKMYYNSCVKPCLLKVYQNGTLIHEDSLVTDGKAHSVDLSFPSTPGKLKYVFSAVVSPTISGFSMEGDFGVQVSNIGMRGSSGTIFGSMDQALLSKMYSELGTELFIMQFGGNSVPSFKDSSSVRAYARYFKGQLNTIKKLRPTAAIVVIGPSDMSRPENGVFVTYPLLPYCVEQMKKVTTEAGAVYWDLFAAMGGLNSMPSWVEQGLAGSDYIHFSNKGASIASQLFFNAFAAEFAKWQQGVTQ
;
A
#
# COMPACT_ATOMS: atom_id res chain seq x y z
N LEU A 1 -16.24 -20.65 8.28
CA LEU A 1 -15.09 -20.44 7.41
C LEU A 1 -14.11 -21.57 7.65
N SER A 2 -13.90 -22.37 6.63
CA SER A 2 -13.02 -23.53 6.69
C SER A 2 -11.57 -23.10 6.87
N THR A 3 -10.86 -23.75 7.79
CA THR A 3 -9.41 -23.63 7.95
C THR A 3 -8.70 -24.74 7.16
N ASP A 4 -9.21 -25.07 5.98
CA ASP A 4 -8.66 -26.12 5.14
C ASP A 4 -7.22 -25.80 4.71
N ALA A 5 -6.47 -26.83 4.33
CA ALA A 5 -5.08 -26.72 3.87
C ALA A 5 -4.88 -25.73 2.71
N GLU A 6 -5.95 -25.48 1.94
CA GLU A 6 -5.99 -24.53 0.83
C GLU A 6 -5.84 -23.07 1.25
N THR A 7 -6.04 -22.76 2.53
CA THR A 7 -5.87 -21.43 3.09
C THR A 7 -4.49 -21.20 3.72
N GLU A 8 -3.63 -22.20 3.73
CA GLU A 8 -2.29 -22.09 4.32
C GLU A 8 -1.35 -21.24 3.45
N LEU A 9 -0.32 -20.71 4.09
CA LEU A 9 0.76 -20.00 3.40
C LEU A 9 1.72 -21.02 2.77
N PHE A 10 2.17 -20.71 1.55
CA PHE A 10 3.16 -21.51 0.82
C PHE A 10 4.51 -20.82 0.83
N MET A 11 5.56 -21.55 1.22
CA MET A 11 6.91 -20.98 1.32
C MET A 11 7.96 -22.09 1.30
N THR A 12 9.15 -21.74 0.83
CA THR A 12 10.35 -22.55 1.04
C THR A 12 10.91 -22.25 2.43
N GLU A 13 11.95 -22.97 2.83
CA GLU A 13 12.63 -22.71 4.11
C GLU A 13 13.16 -21.28 4.20
N THR A 14 13.66 -20.72 3.09
CA THR A 14 14.10 -19.30 3.04
C THR A 14 12.96 -18.33 3.34
N GLY A 15 11.80 -18.54 2.73
CA GLY A 15 10.61 -17.72 2.99
C GLY A 15 10.11 -17.87 4.43
N ARG A 16 10.13 -19.08 4.96
CA ARG A 16 9.74 -19.37 6.35
C ARG A 16 10.65 -18.63 7.33
N THR A 17 11.94 -18.71 7.15
CA THR A 17 12.92 -18.02 8.00
C THR A 17 12.68 -16.49 7.97
N SER A 18 12.48 -15.93 6.80
CA SER A 18 12.20 -14.50 6.64
C SER A 18 10.91 -14.08 7.37
N LEU A 19 9.84 -14.87 7.21
CA LEU A 19 8.56 -14.61 7.88
C LEU A 19 8.66 -14.76 9.41
N HIS A 20 9.37 -15.77 9.87
CA HIS A 20 9.58 -16.00 11.30
C HIS A 20 10.42 -14.89 11.94
N ASN A 21 11.40 -14.35 11.23
CA ASN A 21 12.13 -13.15 11.67
C ASN A 21 11.21 -11.95 11.81
N PHE A 22 10.24 -11.81 10.91
CA PHE A 22 9.20 -10.78 11.04
C PHE A 22 8.32 -11.01 12.28
N PHE A 23 7.92 -12.24 12.56
CA PHE A 23 7.14 -12.57 13.76
C PHE A 23 7.90 -12.24 15.04
N GLU A 24 9.18 -12.51 15.09
CA GLU A 24 10.04 -12.11 16.23
C GLU A 24 10.04 -10.59 16.42
N LYS A 25 10.10 -9.83 15.34
CA LYS A 25 10.03 -8.37 15.39
C LYS A 25 8.67 -7.88 15.90
N LEU A 26 7.57 -8.55 15.51
CA LEU A 26 6.22 -8.24 16.03
C LEU A 26 6.15 -8.38 17.54
N GLU A 27 6.66 -9.47 18.09
CA GLU A 27 6.68 -9.67 19.55
C GLU A 27 7.53 -8.60 20.27
N LYS A 28 8.70 -8.29 19.71
CA LYS A 28 9.59 -7.26 20.28
C LYS A 28 8.98 -5.86 20.24
N VAL A 29 8.18 -5.57 19.23
CA VAL A 29 7.45 -4.28 19.13
C VAL A 29 6.44 -4.15 20.26
N ALA A 30 5.68 -5.20 20.54
CA ALA A 30 4.69 -5.21 21.62
C ALA A 30 5.34 -5.01 23.00
N GLU A 31 6.47 -5.64 23.24
CA GLU A 31 7.20 -5.58 24.53
C GLU A 31 7.98 -4.27 24.71
N GLY A 32 8.62 -3.78 23.65
CA GLY A 32 9.62 -2.71 23.69
C GLY A 32 9.13 -1.33 23.35
N LYS A 33 7.85 -1.11 23.12
CA LYS A 33 7.26 0.16 22.66
C LYS A 33 7.98 0.73 21.44
N LYS A 34 8.36 -0.15 20.51
CA LYS A 34 9.01 0.21 19.25
C LYS A 34 7.99 0.40 18.15
N LYS A 35 8.41 0.93 17.00
CA LYS A 35 7.59 1.03 15.78
C LYS A 35 8.04 0.02 14.74
N LEU A 36 7.08 -0.49 13.98
CA LEU A 36 7.30 -1.36 12.84
C LEU A 36 6.24 -1.06 11.78
N HIS A 37 6.61 -1.10 10.52
CA HIS A 37 5.69 -0.79 9.42
C HIS A 37 5.49 -1.99 8.49
N VAL A 38 4.24 -2.20 8.11
CA VAL A 38 3.81 -3.14 7.07
C VAL A 38 3.25 -2.33 5.91
N LEU A 39 3.75 -2.54 4.69
CA LEU A 39 3.24 -1.92 3.48
C LEU A 39 2.44 -2.94 2.67
N HIS A 40 1.16 -2.68 2.48
CA HIS A 40 0.27 -3.49 1.66
C HIS A 40 0.09 -2.83 0.29
N TYR A 41 0.91 -3.27 -0.67
CA TYR A 41 0.78 -2.87 -2.07
C TYR A 41 -0.20 -3.79 -2.79
N GLY A 42 -1.02 -3.21 -3.65
CA GLY A 42 -1.93 -4.00 -4.47
C GLY A 42 -2.61 -3.18 -5.55
N ASP A 43 -3.44 -3.83 -6.32
CA ASP A 43 -4.24 -3.22 -7.38
C ASP A 43 -5.59 -2.69 -6.86
N SER A 44 -6.61 -2.61 -7.74
CA SER A 44 -7.94 -2.12 -7.37
C SER A 44 -8.67 -2.98 -6.34
N GLN A 45 -8.27 -4.22 -6.11
CA GLN A 45 -8.92 -5.05 -5.07
C GLN A 45 -8.71 -4.50 -3.66
N ILE A 46 -7.60 -3.80 -3.43
CA ILE A 46 -7.29 -3.24 -2.12
C ILE A 46 -7.52 -1.73 -2.02
N GLU A 47 -7.88 -1.05 -3.11
CA GLU A 47 -8.11 0.40 -3.07
C GLU A 47 -9.15 0.79 -2.02
N GLY A 48 -9.01 2.00 -1.49
CA GLY A 48 -9.93 2.49 -0.47
C GLY A 48 -9.83 1.77 0.88
N ASP A 49 -8.72 1.08 1.14
CA ASP A 49 -8.45 0.38 2.40
C ASP A 49 -9.36 -0.84 2.64
N ARG A 50 -10.01 -1.36 1.60
CA ARG A 50 -11.08 -2.38 1.71
C ARG A 50 -10.63 -3.69 2.36
N MET A 51 -9.38 -4.10 2.13
CA MET A 51 -8.79 -5.31 2.73
C MET A 51 -7.83 -4.95 3.86
N THR A 52 -6.99 -3.96 3.63
CA THR A 52 -5.94 -3.54 4.57
C THR A 52 -6.50 -3.12 5.92
N ALA A 53 -7.68 -2.48 5.94
CA ALA A 53 -8.30 -2.03 7.18
C ALA A 53 -8.51 -3.15 8.20
N TYR A 54 -9.01 -4.30 7.75
CA TYR A 54 -9.18 -5.47 8.61
C TYR A 54 -7.86 -6.06 9.07
N ILE A 55 -6.90 -6.21 8.16
CA ILE A 55 -5.56 -6.72 8.48
C ILE A 55 -4.89 -5.83 9.53
N ARG A 56 -4.94 -4.51 9.31
CA ARG A 56 -4.41 -3.52 10.25
C ARG A 56 -5.04 -3.64 11.63
N GLN A 57 -6.34 -3.68 11.69
CA GLN A 57 -7.08 -3.77 12.95
C GLN A 57 -6.69 -5.01 13.75
N ARG A 58 -6.59 -6.16 13.08
CA ARG A 58 -6.23 -7.42 13.74
C ARG A 58 -4.78 -7.38 14.27
N ILE A 59 -3.85 -6.87 13.47
CA ILE A 59 -2.44 -6.74 13.89
C ILE A 59 -2.30 -5.73 15.02
N GLN A 60 -2.91 -4.56 14.90
CA GLN A 60 -2.82 -3.51 15.92
C GLN A 60 -3.50 -3.90 17.23
N ASN A 61 -4.58 -4.65 17.19
CA ASN A 61 -5.22 -5.16 18.40
C ASN A 61 -4.30 -6.12 19.18
N GLN A 62 -3.48 -6.89 18.49
CA GLN A 62 -2.59 -7.86 19.12
C GLN A 62 -1.24 -7.27 19.52
N PHE A 63 -0.65 -6.42 18.71
CA PHE A 63 0.72 -5.94 18.88
C PHE A 63 0.84 -4.44 19.20
N GLY A 64 -0.27 -3.73 19.24
CA GLY A 64 -0.30 -2.27 19.40
C GLY A 64 -0.15 -1.54 18.08
N GLY A 65 -0.32 -0.24 18.14
CA GLY A 65 -0.29 0.64 16.99
C GLY A 65 -1.62 1.34 16.77
N ASN A 66 -1.56 2.49 16.11
CA ASN A 66 -2.72 3.35 15.85
C ASN A 66 -2.54 4.08 14.51
N GLY A 67 -3.67 4.58 13.98
CA GLY A 67 -3.69 5.33 12.74
C GLY A 67 -3.65 4.47 11.49
N PRO A 68 -3.93 5.06 10.33
CA PRO A 68 -3.95 4.36 9.05
C PRO A 68 -2.56 4.14 8.45
N GLY A 69 -1.50 4.71 9.03
CA GLY A 69 -0.18 4.71 8.44
C GLY A 69 -0.06 5.71 7.30
N LEU A 70 0.60 5.31 6.22
CA LEU A 70 0.73 6.14 5.02
C LEU A 70 -0.61 6.33 4.31
N ILE A 71 -0.88 7.55 3.89
CA ILE A 71 -1.97 7.90 2.98
C ILE A 71 -1.42 8.71 1.80
N PRO A 72 -2.09 8.70 0.64
CA PRO A 72 -1.62 9.46 -0.51
C PRO A 72 -1.68 10.97 -0.27
N ALA A 73 -0.84 11.72 -0.98
CA ALA A 73 -0.92 13.18 -1.01
C ALA A 73 -2.29 13.65 -1.53
N LEU A 74 -2.81 12.98 -2.56
CA LEU A 74 -4.16 13.18 -3.10
C LEU A 74 -4.87 11.83 -3.15
N ASN A 75 -5.87 11.65 -2.32
CA ASN A 75 -6.72 10.47 -2.34
C ASN A 75 -7.83 10.63 -3.37
N VAL A 76 -7.94 9.66 -4.28
CA VAL A 76 -8.94 9.64 -5.35
C VAL A 76 -9.95 8.50 -5.21
N TYR A 77 -9.81 7.68 -4.18
CA TYR A 77 -10.69 6.53 -3.93
C TYR A 77 -11.54 6.76 -2.69
N ASN A 78 -12.77 6.27 -2.71
CA ASN A 78 -13.61 6.29 -1.51
C ASN A 78 -13.00 5.40 -0.42
N THR A 79 -12.93 5.92 0.80
CA THR A 79 -12.46 5.16 1.95
C THR A 79 -13.19 5.59 3.22
N PHE A 80 -13.36 4.67 4.15
CA PHE A 80 -13.89 4.96 5.49
C PHE A 80 -12.80 5.34 6.49
N THR A 81 -11.53 5.16 6.13
CA THR A 81 -10.40 5.24 7.06
C THR A 81 -10.02 6.67 7.40
N PHE A 82 -10.12 7.58 6.44
CA PHE A 82 -9.82 9.00 6.63
C PHE A 82 -10.64 9.84 5.66
N LYS A 83 -10.68 11.14 5.90
CA LYS A 83 -11.23 12.12 4.96
C LYS A 83 -10.14 13.03 4.48
N GLN A 84 -10.16 13.34 3.19
CA GLN A 84 -9.22 14.26 2.57
C GLN A 84 -9.92 15.11 1.52
N SER A 85 -9.55 16.39 1.47
CA SER A 85 -9.86 17.30 0.38
C SER A 85 -8.62 18.11 0.03
N TYR A 86 -8.61 18.71 -1.14
CA TYR A 86 -7.46 19.45 -1.64
C TYR A 86 -7.88 20.50 -2.67
N SER A 87 -7.04 21.53 -2.87
CA SER A 87 -7.30 22.56 -3.84
C SER A 87 -7.24 22.02 -5.27
N PRO A 88 -8.04 22.59 -6.20
CA PRO A 88 -8.20 22.04 -7.55
C PRO A 88 -6.96 22.17 -8.44
N ASN A 89 -5.98 23.00 -8.04
CA ASN A 89 -4.74 23.19 -8.80
C ASN A 89 -3.68 22.09 -8.57
N PHE A 90 -3.93 21.14 -7.67
CA PHE A 90 -3.07 19.96 -7.55
C PHE A 90 -3.23 19.01 -8.72
N VAL A 91 -2.11 18.46 -9.17
CA VAL A 91 -2.03 17.36 -10.14
C VAL A 91 -1.45 16.13 -9.44
N ARG A 92 -2.12 15.00 -9.65
CA ARG A 92 -1.67 13.71 -9.15
C ARG A 92 -0.78 13.03 -10.19
N TYR A 93 0.40 12.58 -9.74
CA TYR A 93 1.35 11.81 -10.54
C TYR A 93 1.44 10.40 -9.97
N THR A 94 1.48 9.39 -10.84
CA THR A 94 1.60 7.98 -10.41
C THR A 94 2.57 7.21 -11.28
N CYS A 95 3.23 6.21 -10.69
CA CYS A 95 4.09 5.30 -11.45
C CYS A 95 3.32 4.20 -12.19
N PHE A 96 2.03 4.06 -11.90
CA PHE A 96 1.18 2.96 -12.41
C PHE A 96 0.09 3.40 -13.41
N GLY A 97 -0.04 4.68 -13.67
CA GLY A 97 -1.04 5.22 -14.62
C GLY A 97 -1.07 6.74 -14.58
N GLY A 98 -1.82 7.38 -15.48
CA GLY A 98 -1.95 8.83 -15.51
C GLY A 98 -0.64 9.59 -15.75
N ALA A 99 -0.56 10.81 -15.22
CA ALA A 99 0.61 11.67 -15.36
C ALA A 99 1.83 11.10 -14.63
N LYS A 100 3.00 11.24 -15.22
CA LYS A 100 4.28 10.72 -14.72
C LYS A 100 5.18 11.86 -14.25
N LEU A 101 5.92 11.61 -13.15
CA LEU A 101 7.03 12.47 -12.74
C LEU A 101 8.28 12.19 -13.59
N LYS A 102 8.89 13.20 -14.15
CA LYS A 102 10.19 13.07 -14.82
C LYS A 102 11.27 12.62 -13.84
N SER A 103 11.23 13.09 -12.60
CA SER A 103 12.15 12.70 -11.53
C SER A 103 11.97 11.26 -11.07
N ARG A 104 10.80 10.65 -11.29
CA ARG A 104 10.41 9.33 -10.77
C ARG A 104 10.41 9.24 -9.23
N LYS A 105 10.46 10.37 -8.54
CA LYS A 105 10.54 10.46 -7.07
C LYS A 105 9.15 10.49 -6.44
N TYR A 106 8.39 9.44 -6.68
CA TYR A 106 7.05 9.27 -6.08
C TYR A 106 7.11 8.96 -4.58
N GLY A 107 8.10 8.20 -4.16
CA GLY A 107 8.17 7.64 -2.80
C GLY A 107 7.36 6.35 -2.65
N ALA A 108 7.23 5.90 -1.40
CA ALA A 108 6.63 4.61 -1.07
C ALA A 108 5.19 4.43 -1.55
N MET A 109 4.42 5.51 -1.67
CA MET A 109 3.03 5.46 -2.16
C MET A 109 2.92 5.19 -3.67
N GLY A 110 4.02 5.30 -4.43
CA GLY A 110 3.98 5.20 -5.88
C GLY A 110 3.17 6.30 -6.56
N SER A 111 2.75 7.29 -5.80
CA SER A 111 2.03 8.48 -6.25
C SER A 111 2.54 9.70 -5.50
N ALA A 112 2.39 10.88 -6.11
CA ALA A 112 2.78 12.15 -5.53
C ALA A 112 1.93 13.27 -6.10
N ALA A 113 2.03 14.45 -5.50
CA ALA A 113 1.26 15.62 -5.88
C ALA A 113 2.15 16.85 -6.07
N ARG A 114 1.79 17.69 -7.04
CA ARG A 114 2.39 19.01 -7.27
C ARG A 114 1.30 19.98 -7.68
N PHE A 115 1.42 21.22 -7.26
CA PHE A 115 0.49 22.28 -7.67
C PHE A 115 1.07 23.20 -8.75
N THR A 116 2.32 22.99 -9.18
CA THR A 116 2.90 23.47 -10.43
C THR A 116 3.58 22.32 -11.14
N GLN A 117 3.70 22.39 -12.46
CA GLN A 117 4.36 21.35 -13.24
C GLN A 117 5.85 21.25 -12.89
N GLU A 118 6.45 20.09 -13.11
CA GLU A 118 7.90 19.97 -13.14
C GLU A 118 8.45 20.81 -14.29
N ILE A 119 9.44 21.66 -13.99
CA ILE A 119 10.09 22.51 -14.99
C ILE A 119 11.58 22.24 -15.01
N ASP A 120 12.18 22.45 -16.17
CA ASP A 120 13.62 22.37 -16.33
C ASP A 120 14.31 23.52 -15.57
N SER A 121 15.49 23.25 -15.03
CA SER A 121 16.24 24.22 -14.25
C SER A 121 16.47 25.55 -14.99
N ALA A 122 16.62 25.50 -16.31
CA ALA A 122 16.77 26.69 -17.16
C ALA A 122 15.54 27.61 -17.15
N LEU A 123 14.34 27.06 -16.88
CA LEU A 123 13.09 27.82 -16.85
C LEU A 123 12.70 28.31 -15.46
N MET A 124 13.38 27.84 -14.40
CA MET A 124 13.03 28.18 -13.02
C MET A 124 13.15 29.68 -12.73
N GLU A 125 14.18 30.34 -13.28
CA GLU A 125 14.39 31.76 -13.06
C GLU A 125 13.32 32.64 -13.70
N SER A 126 12.63 32.15 -14.73
CA SER A 126 11.53 32.87 -15.37
C SER A 126 10.20 32.81 -14.59
N LYS A 127 10.10 31.95 -13.60
CA LYS A 127 8.89 31.78 -12.78
C LYS A 127 8.90 32.76 -11.62
N THR A 128 7.90 33.67 -11.59
CA THR A 128 7.77 34.73 -10.59
C THR A 128 6.42 34.72 -9.86
N THR A 129 5.40 34.07 -10.42
CA THR A 129 4.06 34.03 -9.83
C THR A 129 4.00 32.99 -8.70
N VAL A 130 3.62 33.45 -7.52
CA VAL A 130 3.40 32.55 -6.34
C VAL A 130 2.03 31.89 -6.49
N GLU A 131 2.05 30.58 -6.45
CA GLU A 131 0.84 29.74 -6.41
C GLU A 131 0.56 29.31 -4.96
N GLU A 132 -0.72 29.26 -4.61
CA GLU A 132 -1.17 28.74 -3.32
C GLU A 132 -2.00 27.47 -3.53
N ALA A 133 -1.77 26.47 -2.69
CA ALA A 133 -2.50 25.22 -2.73
C ALA A 133 -2.68 24.67 -1.30
N TRP A 134 -3.65 23.80 -1.10
CA TRP A 134 -3.90 23.24 0.22
C TRP A 134 -4.36 21.77 0.16
N ILE A 135 -4.05 21.04 1.23
CA ILE A 135 -4.53 19.68 1.48
C ILE A 135 -5.07 19.67 2.90
N GLU A 136 -6.27 19.10 3.08
CA GLU A 136 -6.95 18.99 4.36
C GLU A 136 -7.21 17.53 4.67
N ILE A 137 -6.88 17.09 5.88
CA ILE A 137 -6.98 15.70 6.32
C ILE A 137 -7.67 15.65 7.67
N GLU A 138 -8.56 14.68 7.86
CA GLU A 138 -9.19 14.40 9.15
C GLU A 138 -9.43 12.90 9.33
N PRO A 139 -9.62 12.41 10.58
CA PRO A 139 -9.97 11.01 10.83
C PRO A 139 -11.28 10.62 10.14
N GLY A 140 -11.37 9.36 9.71
CA GLY A 140 -12.62 8.80 9.22
C GLY A 140 -13.61 8.57 10.37
N ARG A 141 -14.91 8.68 10.10
CA ARG A 141 -15.96 8.51 11.12
C ARG A 141 -16.39 7.05 11.30
N SER A 142 -16.29 6.25 10.27
CA SER A 142 -16.81 4.89 10.22
C SER A 142 -15.74 3.80 10.18
N SER A 143 -14.47 4.17 10.31
CA SER A 143 -13.36 3.23 10.36
C SER A 143 -13.22 2.53 11.71
N TYR A 144 -12.37 1.51 11.78
CA TYR A 144 -12.00 0.87 13.04
C TYR A 144 -11.42 1.89 14.02
N SER A 145 -11.66 1.69 15.32
CA SER A 145 -11.30 2.66 16.36
C SER A 145 -9.82 3.03 16.35
N ARG A 146 -8.92 2.05 16.25
CA ARG A 146 -7.47 2.32 16.24
C ARG A 146 -7.02 3.13 15.03
N ALA A 147 -7.64 2.96 13.87
CA ALA A 147 -7.33 3.74 12.68
C ALA A 147 -7.74 5.22 12.80
N ARG A 148 -8.71 5.53 13.67
CA ARG A 148 -9.17 6.91 13.92
C ARG A 148 -8.34 7.65 14.96
N GLU A 149 -7.44 6.96 15.63
CA GLU A 149 -6.61 7.51 16.70
C GLU A 149 -5.15 7.55 16.26
N TYR A 150 -4.57 8.72 16.24
CA TYR A 150 -3.16 8.95 15.92
C TYR A 150 -2.73 10.28 16.51
N ASN A 151 -1.47 10.42 16.82
CA ASN A 151 -0.91 11.62 17.43
C ASN A 151 0.37 12.11 16.76
N ASN A 152 0.88 11.40 15.77
CA ASN A 152 1.99 11.82 14.94
C ASN A 152 1.57 11.90 13.48
N VAL A 153 1.77 13.04 12.86
CA VAL A 153 1.47 13.26 11.44
C VAL A 153 2.72 13.76 10.75
N LYS A 154 3.18 13.02 9.74
CA LYS A 154 4.34 13.39 8.94
C LYS A 154 3.91 13.65 7.51
N MET A 155 4.40 14.74 6.94
CA MET A 155 4.25 15.02 5.51
C MET A 155 5.60 14.78 4.83
N TYR A 156 5.64 13.86 3.88
CA TYR A 156 6.84 13.55 3.10
C TYR A 156 6.88 14.40 1.83
N TYR A 157 8.02 15.00 1.56
CA TYR A 157 8.23 15.78 0.34
C TYR A 157 9.66 15.65 -0.16
N ASN A 158 9.85 16.00 -1.42
CA ASN A 158 11.16 16.07 -2.06
C ASN A 158 11.14 17.13 -3.18
N SER A 159 12.27 17.33 -3.85
CA SER A 159 12.38 18.23 -5.00
C SER A 159 11.90 19.67 -4.72
N CYS A 160 12.07 20.15 -3.50
CA CYS A 160 11.84 21.54 -3.16
C CYS A 160 13.10 22.32 -3.50
N VAL A 161 13.08 23.05 -4.62
CA VAL A 161 14.25 23.78 -5.18
C VAL A 161 14.07 25.28 -5.18
N LYS A 162 12.88 25.78 -4.87
CA LYS A 162 12.56 27.20 -4.66
C LYS A 162 11.83 27.33 -3.32
N PRO A 163 11.88 28.50 -2.66
CA PRO A 163 11.23 28.69 -1.38
C PRO A 163 9.75 28.31 -1.42
N CYS A 164 9.33 27.51 -0.47
CA CYS A 164 7.94 27.11 -0.27
C CYS A 164 7.58 27.34 1.19
N LEU A 165 6.63 28.24 1.43
CA LEU A 165 6.07 28.46 2.77
C LEU A 165 4.99 27.42 3.04
N LEU A 166 5.07 26.78 4.18
CA LEU A 166 4.04 25.88 4.69
C LEU A 166 3.41 26.46 5.94
N LYS A 167 2.07 26.52 5.94
CA LYS A 167 1.27 26.81 7.12
C LYS A 167 0.37 25.60 7.40
N VAL A 168 0.30 25.18 8.65
CA VAL A 168 -0.60 24.10 9.06
C VAL A 168 -1.60 24.63 10.09
N TYR A 169 -2.87 24.39 9.82
CA TYR A 169 -3.99 24.78 10.68
C TYR A 169 -4.62 23.53 11.31
N GLN A 170 -4.81 23.57 12.62
CA GLN A 170 -5.55 22.54 13.37
C GLN A 170 -6.92 23.10 13.73
N ASN A 171 -7.98 22.52 13.16
CA ASN A 171 -9.36 22.99 13.39
C ASN A 171 -9.50 24.52 13.20
N GLY A 172 -8.84 25.06 12.18
CA GLY A 172 -8.85 26.48 11.84
C GLY A 172 -7.81 27.35 12.54
N THR A 173 -7.07 26.83 13.51
CA THR A 173 -6.04 27.57 14.24
C THR A 173 -4.65 27.26 13.67
N LEU A 174 -3.89 28.29 13.35
CA LEU A 174 -2.50 28.16 12.88
C LEU A 174 -1.63 27.55 13.99
N ILE A 175 -1.01 26.40 13.72
CA ILE A 175 -0.16 25.68 14.67
C ILE A 175 1.30 25.54 14.20
N HIS A 176 1.55 25.71 12.90
CA HIS A 176 2.90 25.58 12.33
C HIS A 176 3.03 26.53 11.14
N GLU A 177 4.15 27.22 11.07
CA GLU A 177 4.51 28.08 9.95
C GLU A 177 6.01 28.04 9.78
N ASP A 178 6.48 27.53 8.66
CA ASP A 178 7.90 27.47 8.33
C ASP A 178 8.09 27.28 6.83
N SER A 179 9.28 27.58 6.35
CA SER A 179 9.69 27.25 4.99
C SER A 179 10.17 25.82 4.91
N LEU A 180 9.82 25.11 3.84
CA LEU A 180 10.36 23.79 3.56
C LEU A 180 11.85 23.88 3.24
N VAL A 181 12.60 22.81 3.54
CA VAL A 181 14.03 22.75 3.19
C VAL A 181 14.19 22.76 1.68
N THR A 182 14.95 23.75 1.17
CA THR A 182 15.06 24.07 -0.28
C THR A 182 16.35 23.52 -0.88
N ASP A 183 16.69 22.27 -0.58
CA ASP A 183 17.91 21.61 -1.07
C ASP A 183 17.63 20.55 -2.16
N GLY A 184 16.37 20.38 -2.56
CA GLY A 184 15.92 19.39 -3.54
C GLY A 184 15.90 17.95 -3.04
N LYS A 185 16.33 17.70 -1.80
CA LYS A 185 16.38 16.35 -1.22
C LYS A 185 15.05 15.94 -0.58
N ALA A 186 14.98 14.69 -0.16
CA ALA A 186 13.81 14.17 0.54
C ALA A 186 13.83 14.54 2.02
N HIS A 187 12.69 15.01 2.50
CA HIS A 187 12.48 15.43 3.89
C HIS A 187 11.07 15.08 4.35
N SER A 188 10.81 15.28 5.64
CA SER A 188 9.47 15.24 6.20
C SER A 188 9.24 16.43 7.13
N VAL A 189 7.99 16.85 7.24
CA VAL A 189 7.52 17.77 8.28
C VAL A 189 6.80 16.94 9.32
N ASP A 190 7.34 16.88 10.53
CA ASP A 190 6.87 16.02 11.60
C ASP A 190 6.12 16.85 12.64
N LEU A 191 4.84 16.52 12.85
CA LEU A 191 3.99 17.16 13.86
C LEU A 191 3.54 16.11 14.87
N SER A 192 3.67 16.44 16.16
CA SER A 192 3.22 15.59 17.27
C SER A 192 2.17 16.30 18.09
N PHE A 193 1.17 15.53 18.53
CA PHE A 193 0.02 16.04 19.26
C PHE A 193 -0.20 15.22 20.53
N PRO A 194 -0.78 15.81 21.59
CA PRO A 194 -1.11 15.04 22.81
C PRO A 194 -2.25 14.04 22.59
N SER A 195 -3.09 14.26 21.59
CA SER A 195 -4.19 13.39 21.18
C SER A 195 -4.46 13.55 19.69
N THR A 196 -5.40 12.79 19.12
CA THR A 196 -5.77 12.91 17.71
C THR A 196 -6.12 14.35 17.35
N PRO A 197 -5.43 14.95 16.34
CA PRO A 197 -5.52 16.39 16.09
C PRO A 197 -6.84 16.88 15.48
N GLY A 198 -7.70 15.99 15.00
CA GLY A 198 -8.88 16.36 14.23
C GLY A 198 -8.50 16.78 12.81
N LYS A 199 -9.02 17.92 12.35
CA LYS A 199 -8.81 18.43 11.00
C LYS A 199 -7.48 19.20 10.92
N LEU A 200 -6.59 18.75 10.04
CA LEU A 200 -5.34 19.44 9.70
C LEU A 200 -5.42 19.95 8.26
N LYS A 201 -5.13 21.23 8.08
CA LYS A 201 -5.05 21.86 6.76
C LYS A 201 -3.64 22.35 6.50
N TYR A 202 -2.99 21.78 5.49
CA TYR A 202 -1.66 22.15 5.01
C TYR A 202 -1.81 23.14 3.87
N VAL A 203 -1.30 24.36 4.02
CA VAL A 203 -1.37 25.42 3.02
C VAL A 203 0.03 25.72 2.53
N PHE A 204 0.23 25.62 1.22
CA PHE A 204 1.50 25.80 0.54
C PHE A 204 1.49 27.09 -0.29
N SER A 205 2.60 27.83 -0.28
CA SER A 205 2.81 29.00 -1.12
C SER A 205 4.19 28.93 -1.74
N ALA A 206 4.27 28.81 -3.05
CA ALA A 206 5.54 28.72 -3.77
C ALA A 206 5.40 29.12 -5.23
N VAL A 207 6.50 29.56 -5.84
CA VAL A 207 6.60 29.77 -7.29
C VAL A 207 6.72 28.43 -8.02
N VAL A 208 7.47 27.49 -7.44
CA VAL A 208 7.65 26.14 -7.93
C VAL A 208 7.29 25.17 -6.83
N SER A 209 6.31 24.31 -7.09
CA SER A 209 5.84 23.32 -6.14
C SER A 209 6.94 22.33 -5.77
N PRO A 210 7.07 21.95 -4.49
CA PRO A 210 7.72 20.69 -4.14
C PRO A 210 6.91 19.50 -4.64
N THR A 211 7.50 18.32 -4.63
CA THR A 211 6.79 17.06 -4.83
C THR A 211 6.37 16.53 -3.45
N ILE A 212 5.06 16.38 -3.22
CA ILE A 212 4.52 15.86 -1.98
C ILE A 212 4.24 14.37 -2.17
N SER A 213 4.95 13.52 -1.41
CA SER A 213 4.90 12.05 -1.54
C SER A 213 3.79 11.40 -0.71
N GLY A 214 3.18 12.13 0.20
CA GLY A 214 2.11 11.61 1.06
C GLY A 214 2.26 12.01 2.51
N PHE A 215 1.38 11.44 3.32
CA PHE A 215 1.35 11.69 4.77
C PHE A 215 1.42 10.35 5.50
N SER A 216 1.93 10.36 6.73
CA SER A 216 1.84 9.22 7.64
C SER A 216 1.11 9.67 8.90
N MET A 217 0.09 8.93 9.30
CA MET A 217 -0.68 9.18 10.52
C MET A 217 -0.54 7.98 11.44
N GLU A 218 0.14 8.15 12.55
CA GLU A 218 0.63 7.05 13.39
C GLU A 218 0.44 7.34 14.89
N GLY A 219 0.48 6.27 15.68
CA GLY A 219 0.72 6.35 17.13
C GLY A 219 2.21 6.48 17.45
N ASP A 220 2.52 6.50 18.75
CA ASP A 220 3.91 6.62 19.22
C ASP A 220 4.71 5.34 19.08
N PHE A 221 4.04 4.19 19.09
CA PHE A 221 4.66 2.86 19.00
C PHE A 221 3.67 1.84 18.42
N GLY A 222 4.15 0.62 18.20
CA GLY A 222 3.35 -0.47 17.65
C GLY A 222 3.52 -0.65 16.16
N VAL A 223 2.58 -1.37 15.55
CA VAL A 223 2.62 -1.71 14.13
C VAL A 223 1.79 -0.72 13.33
N GLN A 224 2.39 -0.18 12.28
CA GLN A 224 1.70 0.63 11.28
C GLN A 224 1.45 -0.26 10.05
N VAL A 225 0.25 -0.23 9.49
CA VAL A 225 -0.11 -1.01 8.30
C VAL A 225 -0.72 -0.08 7.28
N SER A 226 -0.01 0.14 6.18
CA SER A 226 -0.41 1.12 5.15
C SER A 226 -1.03 0.44 3.95
N ASN A 227 -2.11 1.02 3.46
CA ASN A 227 -2.77 0.62 2.21
C ASN A 227 -2.20 1.43 1.04
N ILE A 228 -1.68 0.75 0.03
CA ILE A 228 -1.17 1.38 -1.19
C ILE A 228 -1.84 0.72 -2.39
N GLY A 229 -3.04 1.20 -2.71
CA GLY A 229 -3.81 0.75 -3.87
C GLY A 229 -3.32 1.42 -5.15
N MET A 230 -3.04 0.60 -6.16
CA MET A 230 -2.51 1.03 -7.46
C MET A 230 -3.41 0.48 -8.57
N ARG A 231 -4.53 1.16 -8.83
CA ARG A 231 -5.52 0.73 -9.80
C ARG A 231 -4.90 0.47 -11.16
N GLY A 232 -5.17 -0.69 -11.73
CA GLY A 232 -4.68 -1.11 -13.04
C GLY A 232 -3.26 -1.68 -13.04
N SER A 233 -2.53 -1.64 -11.92
CA SER A 233 -1.17 -2.16 -11.84
C SER A 233 -1.13 -3.67 -11.80
N SER A 234 -0.11 -4.23 -12.44
CA SER A 234 0.24 -5.65 -12.38
C SER A 234 1.40 -5.93 -11.40
N GLY A 235 1.81 -4.93 -10.62
CA GLY A 235 2.92 -5.07 -9.67
C GLY A 235 4.31 -4.98 -10.31
N THR A 236 4.39 -4.45 -11.51
CA THR A 236 5.63 -4.38 -12.31
C THR A 236 6.17 -2.96 -12.42
N ILE A 237 6.04 -2.19 -11.33
CA ILE A 237 6.31 -0.74 -11.32
C ILE A 237 7.47 -0.31 -10.41
N PHE A 238 8.01 -1.20 -9.60
CA PHE A 238 9.00 -0.84 -8.59
C PHE A 238 10.34 -0.40 -9.21
N GLY A 239 10.72 -1.00 -10.35
CA GLY A 239 11.90 -0.60 -11.09
C GLY A 239 11.79 0.77 -11.78
N SER A 240 10.58 1.30 -11.95
CA SER A 240 10.36 2.61 -12.58
C SER A 240 10.38 3.79 -11.60
N MET A 241 10.46 3.51 -10.30
CA MET A 241 10.57 4.53 -9.26
C MET A 241 12.03 4.81 -8.89
N ASP A 242 12.30 5.99 -8.37
CA ASP A 242 13.63 6.33 -7.85
C ASP A 242 13.98 5.41 -6.68
N GLN A 243 15.01 4.60 -6.85
CA GLN A 243 15.38 3.54 -5.91
C GLN A 243 15.97 4.10 -4.62
N ALA A 244 16.74 5.17 -4.69
CA ALA A 244 17.33 5.80 -3.52
C ALA A 244 16.26 6.36 -2.58
N LEU A 245 15.24 7.02 -3.14
CA LEU A 245 14.11 7.54 -2.37
C LEU A 245 13.29 6.40 -1.73
N LEU A 246 13.01 5.33 -2.47
CA LEU A 246 12.31 4.16 -1.91
C LEU A 246 13.08 3.55 -0.75
N SER A 247 14.37 3.29 -0.93
CA SER A 247 15.22 2.72 0.11
C SER A 247 15.24 3.59 1.38
N LYS A 248 15.37 4.92 1.21
CA LYS A 248 15.34 5.87 2.30
C LYS A 248 14.00 5.82 3.06
N MET A 249 12.88 5.87 2.34
CA MET A 249 11.56 5.85 2.96
C MET A 249 11.27 4.51 3.65
N TYR A 250 11.60 3.38 3.03
CA TYR A 250 11.42 2.07 3.66
C TYR A 250 12.22 1.94 4.97
N SER A 251 13.43 2.48 4.99
CA SER A 251 14.27 2.50 6.19
C SER A 251 13.69 3.41 7.28
N GLU A 252 13.30 4.63 6.95
CA GLU A 252 12.73 5.59 7.89
C GLU A 252 11.39 5.13 8.47
N LEU A 253 10.55 4.48 7.66
CA LEU A 253 9.30 3.89 8.10
C LEU A 253 9.49 2.67 9.01
N GLY A 254 10.67 2.03 8.96
CA GLY A 254 10.90 0.77 9.66
C GLY A 254 10.10 -0.37 9.03
N THR A 255 10.06 -0.41 7.70
CA THR A 255 9.30 -1.43 6.96
C THR A 255 9.95 -2.80 7.11
N GLU A 256 9.20 -3.76 7.64
CA GLU A 256 9.68 -5.12 7.88
C GLU A 256 8.80 -6.21 7.24
N LEU A 257 7.67 -5.81 6.65
CA LEU A 257 6.83 -6.69 5.85
C LEU A 257 6.24 -5.92 4.67
N PHE A 258 6.34 -6.53 3.49
CA PHE A 258 5.61 -6.12 2.29
C PHE A 258 4.56 -7.18 1.97
N ILE A 259 3.30 -6.76 1.85
CA ILE A 259 2.23 -7.58 1.28
C ILE A 259 2.03 -7.09 -0.14
N MET A 260 2.18 -7.98 -1.13
CA MET A 260 2.13 -7.68 -2.55
C MET A 260 0.94 -8.40 -3.18
N GLN A 261 -0.10 -7.68 -3.53
CA GLN A 261 -1.35 -8.26 -4.03
C GLN A 261 -1.64 -7.82 -5.46
N PHE A 262 -1.11 -8.57 -6.42
CA PHE A 262 -1.17 -8.26 -7.85
C PHE A 262 -1.44 -9.52 -8.68
N GLY A 263 -1.64 -9.33 -9.97
CA GLY A 263 -1.72 -10.39 -10.97
C GLY A 263 -2.99 -10.35 -11.81
N GLY A 264 -4.12 -9.96 -11.22
CA GLY A 264 -5.40 -9.95 -11.89
C GLY A 264 -5.46 -9.08 -13.15
N ASN A 265 -4.83 -7.91 -13.13
CA ASN A 265 -4.84 -6.99 -14.27
C ASN A 265 -4.11 -7.51 -15.51
N SER A 266 -3.23 -8.50 -15.35
CA SER A 266 -2.52 -9.11 -16.48
C SER A 266 -3.33 -10.23 -17.15
N VAL A 267 -4.24 -10.85 -16.42
CA VAL A 267 -4.97 -12.04 -16.89
C VAL A 267 -5.71 -11.84 -18.20
N PRO A 268 -6.49 -10.76 -18.40
CA PRO A 268 -7.20 -10.56 -19.66
C PRO A 268 -6.29 -10.38 -20.89
N SER A 269 -5.03 -10.02 -20.69
CA SER A 269 -4.06 -9.79 -21.76
C SER A 269 -3.26 -11.03 -22.16
N PHE A 270 -3.31 -12.11 -21.39
CA PHE A 270 -2.58 -13.33 -21.70
C PHE A 270 -3.11 -13.99 -22.97
N LYS A 271 -2.19 -14.34 -23.87
CA LYS A 271 -2.49 -15.02 -25.13
C LYS A 271 -2.23 -16.52 -25.06
N ASP A 272 -1.21 -16.92 -24.31
CA ASP A 272 -0.75 -18.30 -24.18
C ASP A 272 0.04 -18.49 -22.86
N SER A 273 0.44 -19.72 -22.59
CA SER A 273 1.23 -20.05 -21.41
C SER A 273 2.60 -19.33 -21.38
N SER A 274 3.17 -19.03 -22.54
CA SER A 274 4.43 -18.28 -22.65
C SER A 274 4.28 -16.86 -22.10
N SER A 275 3.18 -16.18 -22.42
CA SER A 275 2.90 -14.83 -21.90
C SER A 275 2.71 -14.82 -20.38
N VAL A 276 2.11 -15.86 -19.83
CA VAL A 276 1.98 -16.04 -18.36
C VAL A 276 3.35 -16.21 -17.71
N ARG A 277 4.18 -17.08 -18.25
CA ARG A 277 5.54 -17.28 -17.72
C ARG A 277 6.40 -16.02 -17.82
N ALA A 278 6.27 -15.25 -18.89
CA ALA A 278 6.95 -13.97 -19.05
C ALA A 278 6.54 -12.96 -17.96
N TYR A 279 5.24 -12.85 -17.71
CA TYR A 279 4.74 -12.02 -16.61
C TYR A 279 5.29 -12.47 -15.25
N ALA A 280 5.23 -13.76 -14.97
CA ALA A 280 5.71 -14.32 -13.70
C ALA A 280 7.23 -14.03 -13.48
N ARG A 281 8.05 -14.18 -14.50
CA ARG A 281 9.49 -13.81 -14.43
C ARG A 281 9.67 -12.33 -14.14
N TYR A 282 8.89 -11.48 -14.79
CA TYR A 282 8.97 -10.04 -14.59
C TYR A 282 8.53 -9.66 -13.16
N PHE A 283 7.46 -10.28 -12.66
CA PHE A 283 7.01 -10.12 -11.29
C PHE A 283 8.05 -10.58 -10.26
N LYS A 284 8.73 -11.71 -10.52
CA LYS A 284 9.86 -12.17 -9.69
C LYS A 284 10.97 -11.11 -9.60
N GLY A 285 11.27 -10.44 -10.72
CA GLY A 285 12.20 -9.31 -10.74
C GLY A 285 11.80 -8.18 -9.81
N GLN A 286 10.50 -7.91 -9.69
CA GLN A 286 9.98 -6.89 -8.76
C GLN A 286 10.18 -7.31 -7.30
N LEU A 287 9.93 -8.57 -6.97
CA LEU A 287 10.19 -9.11 -5.62
C LEU A 287 11.68 -8.99 -5.27
N ASN A 288 12.56 -9.30 -6.21
CA ASN A 288 14.01 -9.14 -6.03
C ASN A 288 14.41 -7.68 -5.84
N THR A 289 13.78 -6.75 -6.53
CA THR A 289 13.97 -5.30 -6.35
C THR A 289 13.62 -4.88 -4.91
N ILE A 290 12.46 -5.28 -4.43
CA ILE A 290 12.03 -4.98 -3.04
C ILE A 290 13.03 -5.57 -2.03
N LYS A 291 13.49 -6.79 -2.23
CA LYS A 291 14.50 -7.43 -1.36
C LYS A 291 15.81 -6.65 -1.31
N LYS A 292 16.24 -6.07 -2.43
CA LYS A 292 17.44 -5.20 -2.47
C LYS A 292 17.21 -3.88 -1.74
N LEU A 293 16.02 -3.31 -1.89
CA LEU A 293 15.68 -2.02 -1.25
C LEU A 293 15.53 -2.13 0.26
N ARG A 294 15.05 -3.29 0.76
CA ARG A 294 14.86 -3.53 2.19
C ARG A 294 15.17 -5.00 2.53
N PRO A 295 16.47 -5.37 2.62
CA PRO A 295 16.87 -6.78 2.80
C PRO A 295 16.36 -7.43 4.09
N THR A 296 16.05 -6.64 5.12
CA THR A 296 15.59 -7.14 6.43
C THR A 296 14.11 -7.50 6.44
N ALA A 297 13.33 -7.07 5.44
CA ALA A 297 11.89 -7.26 5.40
C ALA A 297 11.50 -8.61 4.79
N ALA A 298 10.41 -9.17 5.29
CA ALA A 298 9.73 -10.29 4.66
C ALA A 298 8.79 -9.80 3.56
N ILE A 299 8.47 -10.69 2.61
CA ILE A 299 7.50 -10.43 1.54
C ILE A 299 6.46 -11.55 1.55
N VAL A 300 5.18 -11.16 1.59
CA VAL A 300 4.04 -12.05 1.39
C VAL A 300 3.30 -11.60 0.13
N VAL A 301 3.16 -12.50 -0.83
CA VAL A 301 2.38 -12.27 -2.04
C VAL A 301 0.98 -12.86 -1.85
N ILE A 302 -0.04 -12.05 -2.04
CA ILE A 302 -1.41 -12.50 -2.21
C ILE A 302 -1.66 -12.63 -3.70
N GLY A 303 -1.90 -13.85 -4.17
CA GLY A 303 -2.16 -14.12 -5.57
C GLY A 303 -3.50 -13.55 -6.05
N PRO A 304 -3.77 -13.58 -7.36
CA PRO A 304 -5.01 -13.04 -7.90
C PRO A 304 -6.24 -13.80 -7.42
N SER A 305 -7.35 -13.09 -7.31
CA SER A 305 -8.68 -13.67 -7.10
C SER A 305 -9.14 -14.41 -8.35
N ASP A 306 -10.15 -15.29 -8.21
CA ASP A 306 -10.88 -15.76 -9.40
C ASP A 306 -11.50 -14.57 -10.12
N MET A 307 -11.55 -14.66 -11.42
CA MET A 307 -12.16 -13.69 -12.33
C MET A 307 -12.87 -14.45 -13.41
N SER A 308 -14.08 -14.02 -13.75
CA SER A 308 -14.86 -14.67 -14.78
C SER A 308 -15.11 -13.77 -15.99
N ARG A 309 -15.21 -14.41 -17.15
CA ARG A 309 -15.66 -13.79 -18.40
C ARG A 309 -16.84 -14.59 -18.96
N PRO A 310 -17.71 -13.96 -19.77
CA PRO A 310 -18.77 -14.70 -20.42
C PRO A 310 -18.20 -15.62 -21.51
N GLU A 311 -18.68 -16.87 -21.52
CA GLU A 311 -18.39 -17.84 -22.55
C GLU A 311 -19.68 -18.65 -22.82
N ASN A 312 -20.22 -18.55 -24.03
CA ASN A 312 -21.50 -19.20 -24.40
C ASN A 312 -22.65 -18.90 -23.41
N GLY A 313 -22.76 -17.64 -22.96
CA GLY A 313 -23.81 -17.20 -22.05
C GLY A 313 -23.60 -17.56 -20.55
N VAL A 314 -22.47 -18.16 -20.21
CA VAL A 314 -22.12 -18.54 -18.84
C VAL A 314 -20.81 -17.85 -18.44
N PHE A 315 -20.74 -17.34 -17.22
CA PHE A 315 -19.49 -16.78 -16.68
C PHE A 315 -18.58 -17.89 -16.19
N VAL A 316 -17.38 -17.94 -16.74
CA VAL A 316 -16.36 -18.94 -16.41
C VAL A 316 -15.03 -18.28 -16.11
N THR A 317 -14.20 -18.91 -15.30
CA THR A 317 -12.83 -18.44 -15.01
C THR A 317 -12.06 -18.18 -16.29
N TYR A 318 -11.33 -17.07 -16.36
CA TYR A 318 -10.39 -16.80 -17.45
C TYR A 318 -9.47 -18.01 -17.66
N PRO A 319 -9.31 -18.54 -18.88
CA PRO A 319 -8.65 -19.83 -19.11
C PRO A 319 -7.23 -19.94 -18.59
N LEU A 320 -6.48 -18.83 -18.64
CA LEU A 320 -5.07 -18.82 -18.19
C LEU A 320 -4.87 -18.37 -16.74
N LEU A 321 -5.96 -18.05 -16.02
CA LEU A 321 -5.86 -17.63 -14.62
C LEU A 321 -5.31 -18.74 -13.72
N PRO A 322 -5.77 -20.00 -13.75
CA PRO A 322 -5.19 -21.05 -12.92
C PRO A 322 -3.70 -21.25 -13.16
N TYR A 323 -3.26 -21.17 -14.41
CA TYR A 323 -1.84 -21.27 -14.75
C TYR A 323 -1.05 -20.05 -14.24
N CYS A 324 -1.64 -18.85 -14.30
CA CYS A 324 -1.04 -17.65 -13.71
C CYS A 324 -0.83 -17.81 -12.20
N VAL A 325 -1.82 -18.32 -11.49
CA VAL A 325 -1.74 -18.60 -10.04
C VAL A 325 -0.58 -19.55 -9.75
N GLU A 326 -0.50 -20.65 -10.50
CA GLU A 326 0.58 -21.64 -10.35
C GLU A 326 1.97 -21.03 -10.59
N GLN A 327 2.12 -20.24 -11.66
CA GLN A 327 3.40 -19.60 -11.99
C GLN A 327 3.78 -18.51 -11.00
N MET A 328 2.84 -17.71 -10.53
CA MET A 328 3.10 -16.71 -9.49
C MET A 328 3.54 -17.34 -8.17
N LYS A 329 2.89 -18.43 -7.76
CA LYS A 329 3.27 -19.21 -6.59
C LYS A 329 4.71 -19.74 -6.72
N LYS A 330 5.04 -20.30 -7.88
CA LYS A 330 6.38 -20.82 -8.17
C LYS A 330 7.45 -19.73 -8.05
N VAL A 331 7.31 -18.62 -8.77
CA VAL A 331 8.32 -17.55 -8.77
C VAL A 331 8.44 -16.84 -7.42
N THR A 332 7.32 -16.73 -6.69
CA THR A 332 7.30 -16.15 -5.34
C THR A 332 8.13 -16.99 -4.38
N THR A 333 7.92 -18.29 -4.35
CA THR A 333 8.68 -19.20 -3.48
C THR A 333 10.13 -19.31 -3.89
N GLU A 334 10.43 -19.31 -5.19
CA GLU A 334 11.81 -19.25 -5.72
C GLU A 334 12.54 -17.96 -5.29
N ALA A 335 11.82 -16.84 -5.18
CA ALA A 335 12.38 -15.57 -4.70
C ALA A 335 12.60 -15.54 -3.18
N GLY A 336 12.26 -16.60 -2.47
CA GLY A 336 12.33 -16.64 -1.00
C GLY A 336 11.24 -15.82 -0.31
N ALA A 337 10.13 -15.57 -0.99
CA ALA A 337 8.93 -14.92 -0.45
C ALA A 337 7.87 -15.96 -0.12
N VAL A 338 6.81 -15.50 0.53
CA VAL A 338 5.68 -16.31 0.97
C VAL A 338 4.49 -16.05 0.06
N TYR A 339 3.75 -17.08 -0.31
CA TYR A 339 2.57 -16.99 -1.19
C TYR A 339 1.31 -17.42 -0.47
N TRP A 340 0.24 -16.64 -0.61
CA TRP A 340 -1.11 -17.04 -0.23
C TRP A 340 -2.01 -17.09 -1.46
N ASP A 341 -2.71 -18.21 -1.62
CA ASP A 341 -3.55 -18.51 -2.77
C ASP A 341 -4.98 -18.03 -2.55
N LEU A 342 -5.25 -16.76 -2.91
CA LEU A 342 -6.60 -16.19 -2.83
C LEU A 342 -7.59 -16.93 -3.76
N PHE A 343 -7.14 -17.33 -4.95
CA PHE A 343 -7.95 -18.08 -5.89
C PHE A 343 -8.49 -19.38 -5.26
N ALA A 344 -7.63 -20.17 -4.63
CA ALA A 344 -8.01 -21.38 -3.93
C ALA A 344 -8.91 -21.08 -2.72
N ALA A 345 -8.60 -20.06 -1.94
CA ALA A 345 -9.38 -19.66 -0.76
C ALA A 345 -10.82 -19.26 -1.10
N MET A 346 -11.04 -18.70 -2.29
CA MET A 346 -12.38 -18.40 -2.79
C MET A 346 -13.20 -19.62 -3.19
N GLY A 347 -12.57 -20.76 -3.43
CA GLY A 347 -13.18 -21.97 -3.96
C GLY A 347 -12.60 -22.43 -5.32
N GLY A 348 -11.60 -21.75 -5.82
CA GLY A 348 -10.88 -22.10 -7.05
C GLY A 348 -11.65 -21.83 -8.33
N LEU A 349 -11.52 -22.75 -9.28
CA LEU A 349 -12.11 -22.65 -10.61
C LEU A 349 -13.62 -22.40 -10.55
N ASN A 350 -14.09 -21.36 -11.26
CA ASN A 350 -15.49 -20.98 -11.34
C ASN A 350 -16.13 -20.58 -9.99
N SER A 351 -15.35 -20.11 -9.04
CA SER A 351 -15.85 -19.64 -7.74
C SER A 351 -16.43 -18.24 -7.78
N MET A 352 -15.98 -17.38 -8.68
CA MET A 352 -16.45 -15.98 -8.76
C MET A 352 -17.97 -15.85 -8.93
N PRO A 353 -18.66 -16.62 -9.78
CA PRO A 353 -20.12 -16.54 -9.88
C PRO A 353 -20.84 -16.75 -8.55
N SER A 354 -20.39 -17.69 -7.72
CA SER A 354 -20.94 -17.90 -6.38
C SER A 354 -20.69 -16.69 -5.47
N TRP A 355 -19.55 -16.04 -5.58
CA TRP A 355 -19.26 -14.82 -4.84
C TRP A 355 -20.17 -13.66 -5.26
N VAL A 356 -20.42 -13.52 -6.56
CA VAL A 356 -21.38 -12.52 -7.09
C VAL A 356 -22.80 -12.79 -6.56
N GLU A 357 -23.23 -14.04 -6.60
CA GLU A 357 -24.56 -14.47 -6.16
C GLU A 357 -24.78 -14.18 -4.67
N GLN A 358 -23.76 -14.29 -3.85
CA GLN A 358 -23.79 -14.01 -2.42
C GLN A 358 -23.58 -12.51 -2.10
N GLY A 359 -23.46 -11.63 -3.09
CA GLY A 359 -23.20 -10.22 -2.88
C GLY A 359 -21.75 -9.90 -2.43
N LEU A 360 -20.81 -10.83 -2.64
CA LEU A 360 -19.41 -10.68 -2.26
C LEU A 360 -18.54 -10.10 -3.39
N ALA A 361 -19.08 -10.05 -4.60
CA ALA A 361 -18.42 -9.46 -5.75
C ALA A 361 -19.43 -8.71 -6.63
N GLY A 362 -18.93 -7.82 -7.47
CA GLY A 362 -19.73 -7.02 -8.38
C GLY A 362 -20.19 -7.79 -9.62
N SER A 363 -21.12 -7.19 -10.36
CA SER A 363 -21.65 -7.73 -11.61
C SER A 363 -20.64 -7.79 -12.76
N ASP A 364 -19.45 -7.24 -12.56
CA ASP A 364 -18.33 -7.39 -13.49
C ASP A 364 -17.61 -8.76 -13.34
N TYR A 365 -17.94 -9.52 -12.30
CA TYR A 365 -17.33 -10.83 -12.00
C TYR A 365 -15.80 -10.76 -11.83
N ILE A 366 -15.31 -9.62 -11.35
CA ILE A 366 -13.89 -9.32 -11.17
C ILE A 366 -13.61 -8.75 -9.79
N HIS A 367 -14.29 -7.66 -9.42
CA HIS A 367 -14.01 -6.90 -8.20
C HIS A 367 -14.91 -7.33 -7.04
N PHE A 368 -14.31 -7.46 -5.87
CA PHE A 368 -15.05 -7.69 -4.62
C PHE A 368 -15.95 -6.51 -4.28
N SER A 369 -17.10 -6.80 -3.68
CA SER A 369 -17.82 -5.81 -2.88
C SER A 369 -17.04 -5.55 -1.59
N ASN A 370 -17.44 -4.52 -0.82
CA ASN A 370 -16.83 -4.26 0.49
C ASN A 370 -16.95 -5.47 1.42
N LYS A 371 -18.09 -6.17 1.39
CA LYS A 371 -18.31 -7.40 2.15
C LYS A 371 -17.36 -8.53 1.69
N GLY A 372 -17.20 -8.72 0.39
CA GLY A 372 -16.30 -9.73 -0.18
C GLY A 372 -14.83 -9.42 0.15
N ALA A 373 -14.42 -8.16 0.04
CA ALA A 373 -13.07 -7.75 0.43
C ALA A 373 -12.80 -8.00 1.92
N SER A 374 -13.78 -7.77 2.78
CA SER A 374 -13.69 -8.09 4.21
C SER A 374 -13.51 -9.60 4.44
N ILE A 375 -14.27 -10.43 3.76
CA ILE A 375 -14.15 -11.89 3.86
C ILE A 375 -12.78 -12.37 3.33
N ALA A 376 -12.32 -11.87 2.20
CA ALA A 376 -11.01 -12.20 1.65
C ALA A 376 -9.88 -11.84 2.63
N SER A 377 -9.97 -10.67 3.28
CA SER A 377 -8.98 -10.27 4.28
C SER A 377 -9.03 -11.11 5.55
N GLN A 378 -10.22 -11.58 5.97
CA GLN A 378 -10.37 -12.54 7.08
C GLN A 378 -9.70 -13.87 6.76
N LEU A 379 -9.92 -14.40 5.55
CA LEU A 379 -9.30 -15.64 5.09
C LEU A 379 -7.78 -15.52 5.07
N PHE A 380 -7.26 -14.42 4.55
CA PHE A 380 -5.82 -14.16 4.57
C PHE A 380 -5.27 -14.08 5.99
N PHE A 381 -5.90 -13.30 6.85
CA PHE A 381 -5.42 -13.13 8.22
C PHE A 381 -5.48 -14.45 9.02
N ASN A 382 -6.46 -15.31 8.77
CA ASN A 382 -6.55 -16.62 9.38
C ASN A 382 -5.32 -17.49 9.02
N ALA A 383 -4.91 -17.47 7.74
CA ALA A 383 -3.71 -18.19 7.31
C ALA A 383 -2.43 -17.62 7.94
N PHE A 384 -2.33 -16.31 8.00
CA PHE A 384 -1.21 -15.60 8.62
C PHE A 384 -1.13 -15.90 10.13
N ALA A 385 -2.24 -15.82 10.83
CA ALA A 385 -2.34 -16.11 12.26
C ALA A 385 -2.06 -17.58 12.59
N ALA A 386 -2.47 -18.50 11.72
CA ALA A 386 -2.16 -19.93 11.89
C ALA A 386 -0.65 -20.21 11.82
N GLU A 387 0.05 -19.57 10.87
CA GLU A 387 1.51 -19.70 10.78
C GLU A 387 2.21 -19.05 11.97
N PHE A 388 1.72 -17.90 12.42
CA PHE A 388 2.23 -17.26 13.63
C PHE A 388 2.09 -18.16 14.86
N ALA A 389 0.94 -18.82 15.03
CA ALA A 389 0.71 -19.77 16.12
C ALA A 389 1.67 -20.98 16.05
N LYS A 390 1.90 -21.54 14.86
CA LYS A 390 2.87 -22.62 14.64
C LYS A 390 4.29 -22.18 15.04
N TRP A 391 4.68 -20.96 14.65
CA TRP A 391 5.99 -20.40 15.02
C TRP A 391 6.12 -20.25 16.54
N GLN A 392 5.12 -19.72 17.23
CA GLN A 392 5.14 -19.56 18.69
C GLN A 392 5.31 -20.92 19.39
N GLN A 393 4.64 -21.96 18.92
CA GLN A 393 4.78 -23.33 19.47
C GLN A 393 6.19 -23.90 19.26
N GLY A 394 6.81 -23.61 18.12
CA GLY A 394 8.19 -24.03 17.82
C GLY A 394 9.26 -23.32 18.65
N VAL A 395 9.01 -22.07 19.06
CA VAL A 395 9.94 -21.30 19.91
C VAL A 395 9.86 -21.72 21.36
N THR A 396 8.74 -22.29 21.81
CA THR A 396 8.53 -22.72 23.21
C THR A 396 9.01 -24.16 23.45
N GLN A 397 9.45 -24.91 22.44
CA GLN A 397 10.09 -26.22 22.52
C GLN A 397 11.62 -26.11 22.41
#